data_8d6b6c3eb3f08a0254a811306a47dfc2
#
_entry.id   8d6b6c3eb3f08a0254a811306a47dfc2
#
_cell.length_a   1.000
_cell.length_b   1.000
_cell.length_c   1.000
_cell.angle_alpha   90.00
_cell.angle_beta   90.00
_cell.angle_gamma   90.00
#
_symmetry.space_group_name_H-M   'P 1'
#
loop_
_entity.id
_entity.type
_entity.pdbx_description
1 polymer ?
#
loop_
_entity_poly.entity_id
_entity_poly.type
_entity_poly.pdbx_seq_one_letter_code
_entity_poly.pdbx_strand_id
1 'polypeptide(L)'
;MSVLGTNIVTQVALIVRDIEATKQKYAEFFGVEPPATVEGGKYEVTGTTYMGNPAPRAGAKLAFFNVGTNVMLELIEPNGEQSTWQDFLDQKGEGIHHIAFNVKGMDEKVAACEKFGMVTTQRGKYGSGGGEYAYLDATKDLKLFVELLENY
;
A
#
# COMPACT_ATOMS: atom_id res chain seq x y z
N MET A 1 21.26 9.30 -10.80
CA MET A 1 20.28 8.59 -11.62
C MET A 1 19.11 8.13 -10.75
N SER A 2 17.88 8.29 -11.21
CA SER A 2 16.70 7.93 -10.43
C SER A 2 16.50 6.41 -10.40
N VAL A 3 16.19 5.86 -9.24
CA VAL A 3 15.91 4.41 -9.07
C VAL A 3 14.63 4.02 -9.83
N LEU A 4 13.57 4.85 -9.70
CA LEU A 4 12.27 4.55 -10.29
C LEU A 4 12.01 5.20 -11.64
N GLY A 5 12.76 6.25 -11.99
CA GLY A 5 12.47 7.09 -13.14
C GLY A 5 11.36 8.11 -12.89
N THR A 6 10.86 8.19 -11.66
CA THR A 6 9.83 9.15 -11.24
C THR A 6 10.03 9.54 -9.78
N ASN A 7 9.58 10.74 -9.42
CA ASN A 7 9.49 11.20 -8.05
C ASN A 7 8.07 11.71 -7.71
N ILE A 8 7.09 11.32 -8.51
CA ILE A 8 5.71 11.74 -8.32
C ILE A 8 5.01 10.78 -7.36
N VAL A 9 4.70 11.26 -6.17
CA VAL A 9 3.93 10.50 -5.17
C VAL A 9 2.46 10.46 -5.61
N THR A 10 1.87 9.27 -5.65
CA THR A 10 0.48 9.07 -6.05
C THR A 10 -0.43 8.70 -4.89
N GLN A 11 0.14 8.21 -3.78
CA GLN A 11 -0.60 7.89 -2.56
C GLN A 11 0.23 8.19 -1.32
N VAL A 12 -0.46 8.59 -0.26
CA VAL A 12 0.04 8.56 1.11
C VAL A 12 -0.92 7.65 1.89
N ALA A 13 -0.42 6.64 2.57
CA ALA A 13 -1.26 5.62 3.18
C ALA A 13 -1.04 5.50 4.69
N LEU A 14 -2.14 5.32 5.40
CA LEU A 14 -2.19 5.15 6.85
C LEU A 14 -2.69 3.75 7.19
N ILE A 15 -2.04 3.10 8.16
CA ILE A 15 -2.55 1.90 8.81
C ILE A 15 -3.43 2.34 9.97
N VAL A 16 -4.63 1.80 10.06
CA VAL A 16 -5.62 2.15 11.08
C VAL A 16 -6.25 0.90 11.67
N ARG A 17 -6.76 1.01 12.91
CA ARG A 17 -7.44 -0.11 13.61
C ARG A 17 -8.91 -0.18 13.25
N ASP A 18 -9.55 0.96 12.99
CA ASP A 18 -10.97 1.07 12.67
C ASP A 18 -11.14 2.01 11.48
N ILE A 19 -11.25 1.41 10.29
CA ILE A 19 -11.30 2.17 9.04
C ILE A 19 -12.59 2.99 8.94
N GLU A 20 -13.72 2.48 9.45
CA GLU A 20 -14.99 3.21 9.37
C GLU A 20 -14.96 4.48 10.24
N ALA A 21 -14.45 4.36 11.47
CA ALA A 21 -14.32 5.51 12.35
C ALA A 21 -13.33 6.54 11.81
N THR A 22 -12.17 6.10 11.33
CA THR A 22 -11.14 6.99 10.77
C THR A 22 -11.61 7.65 9.48
N LYS A 23 -12.24 6.88 8.61
CA LYS A 23 -12.81 7.37 7.36
C LYS A 23 -13.83 8.48 7.61
N GLN A 24 -14.72 8.29 8.58
CA GLN A 24 -15.71 9.30 8.95
C GLN A 24 -15.05 10.60 9.43
N LYS A 25 -14.01 10.52 10.25
CA LYS A 25 -13.28 11.69 10.73
C LYS A 25 -12.57 12.46 9.62
N TYR A 26 -11.95 11.76 8.68
CA TYR A 26 -11.37 12.41 7.52
C TYR A 26 -12.42 13.06 6.61
N ALA A 27 -13.56 12.41 6.40
CA ALA A 27 -14.66 12.98 5.63
C ALA A 27 -15.17 14.28 6.25
N GLU A 28 -15.36 14.31 7.58
CA GLU A 28 -15.72 15.52 8.31
C GLU A 28 -14.65 16.61 8.18
N PHE A 29 -13.38 16.24 8.35
CA PHE A 29 -12.27 17.19 8.29
C PHE A 29 -12.11 17.81 6.89
N PHE A 30 -12.29 17.02 5.85
CA PHE A 30 -12.20 17.49 4.46
C PHE A 30 -13.49 18.15 3.95
N GLY A 31 -14.61 17.95 4.64
CA GLY A 31 -15.91 18.44 4.18
C GLY A 31 -16.42 17.71 2.96
N VAL A 32 -16.22 16.40 2.89
CA VAL A 32 -16.64 15.53 1.77
C VAL A 32 -17.46 14.35 2.27
N GLU A 33 -18.17 13.69 1.35
CA GLU A 33 -18.83 12.43 1.65
C GLU A 33 -17.77 11.34 1.89
N PRO A 34 -17.97 10.44 2.87
CA PRO A 34 -17.05 9.35 3.10
C PRO A 34 -17.03 8.39 1.90
N PRO A 35 -15.84 8.00 1.44
CA PRO A 35 -15.72 7.05 0.33
C PRO A 35 -16.18 5.66 0.76
N ALA A 36 -16.48 4.80 -0.21
CA ALA A 36 -16.78 3.41 0.07
C ALA A 36 -15.54 2.70 0.65
N THR A 37 -15.77 1.77 1.58
CA THR A 37 -14.75 0.82 2.01
C THR A 37 -14.78 -0.36 1.05
N VAL A 38 -13.61 -0.75 0.54
CA VAL A 38 -13.46 -1.90 -0.34
C VAL A 38 -12.60 -2.96 0.32
N GLU A 39 -12.91 -4.22 0.06
CA GLU A 39 -12.07 -5.34 0.49
C GLU A 39 -10.93 -5.53 -0.50
N GLY A 40 -9.78 -5.98 -0.01
CA GLY A 40 -8.72 -6.52 -0.86
C GLY A 40 -9.24 -7.73 -1.63
N GLY A 41 -8.66 -8.02 -2.79
CA GLY A 41 -9.14 -9.09 -3.64
C GLY A 41 -8.92 -10.49 -3.07
N LYS A 42 -9.60 -11.47 -3.66
CA LYS A 42 -9.40 -12.88 -3.34
C LYS A 42 -8.01 -13.35 -3.78
N TYR A 43 -7.43 -14.28 -3.04
CA TYR A 43 -6.08 -14.80 -3.31
C TYR A 43 -5.94 -15.36 -4.73
N GLU A 44 -6.99 -16.00 -5.27
CA GLU A 44 -6.99 -16.54 -6.64
C GLU A 44 -6.75 -15.46 -7.70
N VAL A 45 -7.06 -14.20 -7.38
CA VAL A 45 -6.80 -13.05 -8.24
C VAL A 45 -5.48 -12.38 -7.88
N THR A 46 -5.27 -12.14 -6.58
CA THR A 46 -4.15 -11.32 -6.10
C THR A 46 -2.81 -12.06 -6.10
N GLY A 47 -2.82 -13.37 -5.85
CA GLY A 47 -1.59 -14.15 -5.71
C GLY A 47 -0.64 -13.60 -4.67
N THR A 48 -1.16 -12.97 -3.61
CA THR A 48 -0.36 -12.26 -2.61
C THR A 48 0.78 -13.10 -2.06
N THR A 49 1.98 -12.52 -2.02
CA THR A 49 3.14 -13.10 -1.37
C THR A 49 3.59 -12.19 -0.22
N TYR A 50 4.05 -12.81 0.86
CA TYR A 50 4.66 -12.14 2.00
C TYR A 50 6.04 -12.76 2.26
N MET A 51 7.06 -11.91 2.25
CA MET A 51 8.47 -12.32 2.35
C MET A 51 8.82 -13.45 1.35
N GLY A 52 8.28 -13.36 0.13
CA GLY A 52 8.52 -14.32 -0.95
C GLY A 52 7.69 -15.60 -0.90
N ASN A 53 6.86 -15.81 0.12
CA ASN A 53 6.04 -17.00 0.29
C ASN A 53 4.55 -16.69 0.03
N PRO A 54 3.78 -17.66 -0.48
CA PRO A 54 2.34 -17.46 -0.64
C PRO A 54 1.66 -17.05 0.66
N ALA A 55 0.80 -16.05 0.60
CA ALA A 55 0.09 -15.49 1.75
C ALA A 55 -1.43 -15.41 1.46
N PRO A 56 -2.11 -16.54 1.36
CA PRO A 56 -3.50 -16.58 0.91
C PRO A 56 -4.49 -15.94 1.89
N ARG A 57 -4.09 -15.73 3.14
CA ARG A 57 -4.96 -15.14 4.17
C ARG A 57 -4.66 -13.66 4.43
N ALA A 58 -3.56 -13.13 3.89
CA ALA A 58 -3.25 -11.71 4.03
C ALA A 58 -4.32 -10.85 3.34
N GLY A 59 -4.84 -9.86 4.04
CA GLY A 59 -5.88 -9.00 3.49
C GLY A 59 -6.07 -7.74 4.33
N ALA A 60 -6.84 -6.82 3.76
CA ALA A 60 -7.14 -5.55 4.40
C ALA A 60 -8.41 -4.94 3.82
N LYS A 61 -9.04 -4.05 4.58
CA LYS A 61 -10.05 -3.12 4.08
C LYS A 61 -9.36 -1.83 3.68
N LEU A 62 -9.81 -1.23 2.59
CA LEU A 62 -9.20 -0.04 2.00
C LEU A 62 -10.26 1.05 1.79
N ALA A 63 -9.84 2.31 1.95
CA ALA A 63 -10.66 3.47 1.59
C ALA A 63 -9.75 4.57 1.05
N PHE A 64 -10.22 5.32 0.04
CA PHE A 64 -9.40 6.29 -0.67
C PHE A 64 -10.06 7.65 -0.71
N PHE A 65 -9.31 8.70 -0.35
CA PHE A 65 -9.70 10.11 -0.51
C PHE A 65 -8.84 10.76 -1.57
N ASN A 66 -9.45 11.56 -2.43
CA ASN A 66 -8.69 12.46 -3.30
C ASN A 66 -8.24 13.69 -2.47
N VAL A 67 -6.95 13.92 -2.39
CA VAL A 67 -6.39 15.02 -1.58
C VAL A 67 -5.53 16.00 -2.38
N GLY A 68 -5.66 15.96 -3.69
CA GLY A 68 -4.93 16.83 -4.61
C GLY A 68 -5.15 16.39 -6.05
N THR A 69 -4.36 16.95 -6.97
CA THR A 69 -4.42 16.61 -8.39
C THR A 69 -3.82 15.27 -8.62
N ASN A 70 -4.04 14.19 -8.45
CA ASN A 70 -3.42 12.88 -8.65
C ASN A 70 -2.77 12.29 -7.38
N VAL A 71 -3.16 12.78 -6.20
CA VAL A 71 -2.71 12.19 -4.94
C VAL A 71 -3.90 11.67 -4.18
N MET A 72 -3.80 10.46 -3.65
CA MET A 72 -4.82 9.86 -2.79
C MET A 72 -4.29 9.66 -1.38
N LEU A 73 -5.14 9.89 -0.41
CA LEU A 73 -4.92 9.42 0.96
C LEU A 73 -5.62 8.06 1.08
N GLU A 74 -4.85 7.03 1.38
CA GLU A 74 -5.37 5.68 1.56
C GLU A 74 -5.43 5.31 3.04
N LEU A 75 -6.54 4.75 3.47
CA LEU A 75 -6.68 4.12 4.78
C LEU A 75 -6.67 2.61 4.60
N ILE A 76 -5.94 1.91 5.48
CA ILE A 76 -5.80 0.45 5.42
C ILE A 76 -6.06 -0.12 6.81
N GLU A 77 -7.07 -0.99 6.94
CA GLU A 77 -7.31 -1.78 8.15
C GLU A 77 -6.91 -3.22 7.87
N PRO A 78 -5.80 -3.71 8.45
CA PRO A 78 -5.38 -5.09 8.30
C PRO A 78 -6.39 -6.06 8.90
N ASN A 79 -6.41 -7.30 8.38
CA ASN A 79 -7.40 -8.31 8.78
C ASN A 79 -6.97 -9.23 9.94
N GLY A 80 -5.82 -8.96 10.56
CA GLY A 80 -5.27 -9.80 11.65
C GLY A 80 -4.31 -10.90 11.19
N GLU A 81 -4.32 -11.24 9.91
CA GLU A 81 -3.40 -12.22 9.34
C GLU A 81 -2.07 -11.56 8.98
N GLN A 82 -1.00 -12.36 8.95
CA GLN A 82 0.34 -11.83 8.68
C GLN A 82 0.42 -11.16 7.31
N SER A 83 0.88 -9.92 7.32
CA SER A 83 1.09 -9.09 6.14
C SER A 83 2.00 -7.92 6.49
N THR A 84 2.49 -7.19 5.49
CA THR A 84 3.24 -5.96 5.73
C THR A 84 2.39 -4.91 6.49
N TRP A 85 1.07 -4.92 6.28
CA TRP A 85 0.14 -4.03 6.98
C TRP A 85 -0.02 -4.42 8.45
N GLN A 86 -0.26 -5.70 8.73
CA GLN A 86 -0.45 -6.19 10.09
C GLN A 86 0.82 -6.05 10.92
N ASP A 87 1.98 -6.37 10.34
CA ASP A 87 3.26 -6.21 11.02
C ASP A 87 3.49 -4.77 11.47
N PHE A 88 3.17 -3.80 10.61
CA PHE A 88 3.29 -2.39 10.96
C PHE A 88 2.38 -2.02 12.13
N LEU A 89 1.11 -2.44 12.08
CA LEU A 89 0.15 -2.17 13.14
C LEU A 89 0.61 -2.78 14.47
N ASP A 90 1.11 -4.01 14.43
CA ASP A 90 1.58 -4.71 15.64
C ASP A 90 2.84 -4.09 16.23
N GLN A 91 3.75 -3.63 15.40
CA GLN A 91 5.06 -3.12 15.83
C GLN A 91 5.04 -1.62 16.15
N LYS A 92 4.28 -0.84 15.40
CA LYS A 92 4.31 0.64 15.47
C LYS A 92 2.98 1.28 15.83
N GLY A 93 1.87 0.54 15.73
CA GLY A 93 0.53 1.09 15.91
C GLY A 93 0.04 1.80 14.65
N GLU A 94 -0.92 2.71 14.83
CA GLU A 94 -1.52 3.46 13.72
C GLU A 94 -0.58 4.56 13.22
N GLY A 95 -0.67 4.88 11.95
CA GLY A 95 0.08 6.00 11.37
C GLY A 95 0.45 5.80 9.91
N ILE A 96 1.29 6.70 9.40
CA ILE A 96 1.74 6.66 8.00
C ILE A 96 2.60 5.41 7.78
N HIS A 97 2.18 4.58 6.83
CA HIS A 97 2.87 3.36 6.44
C HIS A 97 3.74 3.58 5.20
N HIS A 98 3.17 4.13 4.14
CA HIS A 98 3.90 4.23 2.87
C HIS A 98 3.51 5.44 2.03
N ILE A 99 4.38 5.73 1.07
CA ILE A 99 4.08 6.54 -0.11
C ILE A 99 4.17 5.65 -1.35
N ALA A 100 3.33 5.91 -2.35
CA ALA A 100 3.27 5.08 -3.55
C ALA A 100 3.69 5.85 -4.80
N PHE A 101 4.22 5.10 -5.75
CA PHE A 101 4.66 5.60 -7.06
C PHE A 101 4.11 4.69 -8.17
N ASN A 102 3.59 5.28 -9.23
CA ASN A 102 3.23 4.53 -10.42
C ASN A 102 4.47 4.26 -11.26
N VAL A 103 4.66 3.03 -11.66
CA VAL A 103 5.83 2.59 -12.43
C VAL A 103 5.40 1.75 -13.64
N LYS A 104 6.34 1.50 -14.54
CA LYS A 104 6.25 0.49 -15.59
C LYS A 104 7.43 -0.46 -15.47
N GLY A 105 7.16 -1.76 -15.66
CA GLY A 105 8.18 -2.80 -15.48
C GLY A 105 8.42 -3.13 -14.01
N MET A 106 7.40 -3.64 -13.33
CA MET A 106 7.43 -3.90 -11.89
C MET A 106 8.67 -4.68 -11.46
N ASP A 107 8.99 -5.79 -12.12
CA ASP A 107 10.12 -6.63 -11.70
C ASP A 107 11.45 -5.88 -11.78
N GLU A 108 11.65 -5.10 -12.84
CA GLU A 108 12.85 -4.27 -12.99
C GLU A 108 12.94 -3.20 -11.89
N LYS A 109 11.81 -2.57 -11.58
CA LYS A 109 11.78 -1.52 -10.54
C LYS A 109 11.95 -2.08 -9.14
N VAL A 110 11.37 -3.24 -8.86
CA VAL A 110 11.60 -3.95 -7.59
C VAL A 110 13.09 -4.29 -7.45
N ALA A 111 13.71 -4.87 -8.48
CA ALA A 111 15.12 -5.19 -8.45
C ALA A 111 15.99 -3.94 -8.23
N ALA A 112 15.66 -2.82 -8.86
CA ALA A 112 16.37 -1.56 -8.66
C ALA A 112 16.24 -1.04 -7.22
N CYS A 113 15.07 -1.16 -6.61
CA CYS A 113 14.84 -0.80 -5.21
C CYS A 113 15.64 -1.71 -4.26
N GLU A 114 15.66 -3.01 -4.53
CA GLU A 114 16.45 -3.96 -3.72
C GLU A 114 17.94 -3.64 -3.80
N LYS A 115 18.44 -3.33 -4.99
CA LYS A 115 19.83 -2.89 -5.18
C LYS A 115 20.14 -1.58 -4.45
N PHE A 116 19.15 -0.71 -4.31
CA PHE A 116 19.27 0.54 -3.54
C PHE A 116 19.34 0.29 -2.03
N GLY A 117 18.91 -0.89 -1.56
CA GLY A 117 18.97 -1.30 -0.15
C GLY A 117 17.61 -1.56 0.51
N MET A 118 16.54 -1.58 -0.27
CA MET A 118 15.20 -1.89 0.25
C MET A 118 14.96 -3.40 0.28
N VAL A 119 14.02 -3.83 1.12
CA VAL A 119 13.60 -5.24 1.21
C VAL A 119 12.16 -5.35 0.73
N THR A 120 11.91 -6.20 -0.26
CA THR A 120 10.55 -6.51 -0.70
C THR A 120 9.85 -7.34 0.37
N THR A 121 8.74 -6.82 0.90
CA THR A 121 7.98 -7.49 1.96
C THR A 121 6.71 -8.16 1.46
N GLN A 122 6.04 -7.56 0.50
CA GLN A 122 4.75 -8.08 0.01
C GLN A 122 4.53 -7.69 -1.44
N ARG A 123 3.98 -8.59 -2.22
CA ARG A 123 3.55 -8.33 -3.60
C ARG A 123 2.20 -8.98 -3.85
N GLY A 124 1.47 -8.44 -4.82
CA GLY A 124 0.21 -9.01 -5.26
C GLY A 124 -0.38 -8.22 -6.41
N LYS A 125 -1.43 -8.80 -7.01
CA LYS A 125 -2.24 -8.06 -7.98
C LYS A 125 -3.37 -7.33 -7.25
N TYR A 126 -3.89 -6.29 -7.88
CA TYR A 126 -5.10 -5.63 -7.40
C TYR A 126 -6.26 -6.62 -7.39
N GLY A 127 -7.20 -6.46 -6.49
CA GLY A 127 -8.40 -7.29 -6.44
C GLY A 127 -9.23 -7.27 -7.73
N SER A 128 -9.12 -6.19 -8.51
CA SER A 128 -9.73 -6.07 -9.84
C SER A 128 -9.00 -6.86 -10.92
N GLY A 129 -7.73 -7.26 -10.69
CA GLY A 129 -6.85 -7.82 -11.71
C GLY A 129 -6.27 -6.78 -12.68
N GLY A 130 -6.56 -5.48 -12.48
CA GLY A 130 -6.15 -4.41 -13.39
C GLY A 130 -4.76 -3.86 -13.19
N GLY A 131 -3.97 -4.47 -12.32
CA GLY A 131 -2.60 -4.05 -12.04
C GLY A 131 -1.99 -4.86 -10.92
N GLU A 132 -0.81 -4.44 -10.48
CA GLU A 132 -0.07 -5.09 -9.39
C GLU A 132 0.61 -4.09 -8.48
N TYR A 133 0.94 -4.54 -7.27
CA TYR A 133 1.65 -3.73 -6.29
C TYR A 133 2.84 -4.48 -5.69
N ALA A 134 3.78 -3.71 -5.18
CA ALA A 134 4.87 -4.24 -4.38
C ALA A 134 5.17 -3.30 -3.23
N TYR A 135 5.31 -3.84 -2.02
CA TYR A 135 5.77 -3.10 -0.85
C TYR A 135 7.24 -3.38 -0.59
N LEU A 136 7.99 -2.32 -0.40
CA LEU A 136 9.40 -2.39 -0.10
C LEU A 136 9.66 -1.66 1.22
N ASP A 137 10.32 -2.34 2.14
CA ASP A 137 10.73 -1.74 3.39
C ASP A 137 11.92 -0.81 3.12
N ALA A 138 11.66 0.49 3.15
CA ALA A 138 12.65 1.55 2.99
C ALA A 138 12.89 2.30 4.31
N THR A 139 12.49 1.73 5.43
CA THR A 139 12.53 2.41 6.73
C THR A 139 13.94 2.78 7.18
N LYS A 140 14.94 1.99 6.80
CA LYS A 140 16.34 2.26 7.15
C LYS A 140 16.80 3.61 6.60
N ASP A 141 16.57 3.86 5.32
CA ASP A 141 17.10 5.03 4.62
C ASP A 141 16.05 6.13 4.40
N LEU A 142 14.83 5.77 4.01
CA LEU A 142 13.76 6.70 3.68
C LEU A 142 12.71 6.86 4.79
N LYS A 143 12.81 6.08 5.87
CA LYS A 143 12.01 6.21 7.11
C LYS A 143 10.54 5.80 6.98
N LEU A 144 10.16 5.17 5.88
CA LEU A 144 8.84 4.62 5.64
C LEU A 144 8.92 3.49 4.61
N PHE A 145 7.78 2.85 4.35
CA PHE A 145 7.67 1.90 3.24
C PHE A 145 7.44 2.64 1.94
N VAL A 146 7.88 2.05 0.85
CA VAL A 146 7.59 2.50 -0.50
C VAL A 146 6.68 1.46 -1.16
N GLU A 147 5.62 1.92 -1.81
CA GLU A 147 4.78 1.06 -2.64
C GLU A 147 4.97 1.40 -4.10
N LEU A 148 5.14 0.37 -4.92
CA LEU A 148 5.13 0.50 -6.37
C LEU A 148 3.80 -0.02 -6.90
N LEU A 149 3.21 0.73 -7.83
CA LEU A 149 1.95 0.39 -8.47
C LEU A 149 2.16 0.34 -9.99
N GLU A 150 1.73 -0.73 -10.61
CA GLU A 150 1.72 -0.84 -12.06
C GLU A 150 0.31 -1.16 -12.54
N ASN A 151 -0.28 -0.23 -13.31
CA ASN A 151 -1.58 -0.41 -13.93
C ASN A 151 -1.40 -1.04 -15.31
N TYR A 152 -2.19 -2.05 -15.62
CA TYR A 152 -2.14 -2.77 -16.90
C TYR A 152 -2.90 -2.04 -18.02
#